data_ca9ba4055f877bef3546daec03f6d3a2
#
_entry.id   ca9ba4055f877bef3546daec03f6d3a2
#
_cell.length_a   1.000
_cell.length_b   1.000
_cell.length_c   1.000
_cell.angle_alpha   90.00
_cell.angle_beta   90.00
_cell.angle_gamma   90.00
#
_symmetry.space_group_name_H-M   'P 1'
#
loop_
_entity.id
_entity.type
_entity.pdbx_description
1 polymer ?
#
loop_
_entity_poly.entity_id
_entity_poly.type
_entity_poly.pdbx_seq_one_letter_code
_entity_poly.pdbx_strand_id
1 'polypeptide(L)'
;MPESPAPAEKQPSTPSGKDTPQNAGETRATQPAKGNEPKFYVLDTNVLLHNPGALFVFQENHVVIPYPVLEELDAMKRREDDVGRAARSAIRWLDRLRRYGKLTEGVPLSKLGAQSGGATGTLSIDINDHERPAILSADKPDNRIIAAAWALLHEEKRVTFVSKDLAARIKSDSLGVRSEDFLNQQVDADKLYTGYIELKTGSAEIDTLYRDRMLDVADLAQYLQVTNADGEVSTRELTPNQYVVLSDVEDDAHSGLARRLTDTEHLIPVASQKKPTFGIVARSVQQTMALDLLLDDEVKLVTLLGGAGTGKTLLAIAAGMAKVFQEERYDKLLVARPIMPMGRDIGYLPGDKDEKLGAWMQPIFDNLTYLMSTRGAPNQNAESRTTEQRIDKLVADGRLVLEPLTYIRGRSIPHQFMIVDEAQNLTPHEIKTIVSRIGEGTKLVLTGDISQIDHPYLDSSSNGLSYTVEKMRGLGIVGHIMLQKSERSTLASLAAERL
;
A
#
# COMPACT_ATOMS: atom_id res chain seq x y z
N MET A 1 -51.00 55.43 -28.40
CA MET A 1 -51.26 56.90 -28.26
C MET A 1 -51.50 57.20 -26.79
N PRO A 2 -51.05 58.36 -26.28
CA PRO A 2 -49.77 59.03 -26.49
C PRO A 2 -48.98 59.14 -25.17
N GLU A 3 -47.85 59.42 -25.06
CA GLU A 3 -46.90 60.51 -25.29
C GLU A 3 -45.98 60.71 -24.07
N SER A 4 -44.71 60.82 -24.34
CA SER A 4 -43.64 61.49 -23.59
C SER A 4 -43.98 62.93 -23.16
N PRO A 5 -43.18 63.69 -22.39
CA PRO A 5 -41.75 63.81 -22.53
C PRO A 5 -40.92 64.08 -21.25
N ALA A 6 -39.62 64.08 -21.41
CA ALA A 6 -38.60 64.76 -20.60
C ALA A 6 -38.67 66.31 -20.84
N PRO A 7 -38.01 67.19 -20.04
CA PRO A 7 -36.61 67.48 -20.21
C PRO A 7 -35.78 68.07 -19.01
N ALA A 8 -34.47 68.06 -19.22
CA ALA A 8 -33.40 69.08 -19.14
C ALA A 8 -32.84 69.63 -17.81
N GLU A 9 -31.50 69.35 -17.73
CA GLU A 9 -30.36 70.29 -17.49
C GLU A 9 -30.42 71.40 -16.45
N LYS A 10 -29.39 71.43 -15.60
CA LYS A 10 -28.43 72.54 -15.48
C LYS A 10 -27.29 72.29 -14.50
N GLN A 11 -26.03 72.34 -14.98
CA GLN A 11 -24.85 72.81 -14.25
C GLN A 11 -24.87 74.34 -14.25
N PRO A 12 -23.96 75.16 -13.60
CA PRO A 12 -22.67 74.89 -12.96
C PRO A 12 -22.42 75.73 -11.67
N SER A 13 -21.30 75.52 -10.96
CA SER A 13 -20.32 76.57 -10.60
C SER A 13 -19.34 76.12 -9.50
N THR A 14 -18.06 76.18 -9.83
CA THR A 14 -16.91 76.35 -8.92
C THR A 14 -16.79 77.81 -8.45
N PRO A 15 -16.09 78.14 -7.29
CA PRO A 15 -14.62 78.19 -7.30
C PRO A 15 -13.90 77.99 -5.92
N SER A 16 -12.63 77.58 -6.07
CA SER A 16 -11.34 77.99 -5.43
C SER A 16 -11.16 78.00 -3.91
N GLY A 17 -10.03 77.46 -3.49
CA GLY A 17 -9.30 77.86 -2.30
C GLY A 17 -8.34 76.80 -1.72
N LYS A 18 -7.09 76.77 -2.15
CA LYS A 18 -5.80 76.53 -1.48
C LYS A 18 -5.84 75.87 -0.12
N ASP A 19 -5.14 74.68 0.03
CA ASP A 19 -3.84 74.59 0.71
C ASP A 19 -3.31 73.12 0.67
N THR A 20 -2.10 72.97 0.21
CA THR A 20 -1.24 71.76 0.28
C THR A 20 -0.65 71.66 1.71
N PRO A 21 -0.43 70.42 2.23
CA PRO A 21 0.95 69.98 2.31
C PRO A 21 1.17 68.56 1.77
N GLN A 22 2.32 68.44 1.13
CA GLN A 22 3.00 67.21 0.72
C GLN A 22 3.15 66.22 1.86
N ASN A 23 2.75 64.99 1.61
CA ASN A 23 3.40 63.88 2.29
C ASN A 23 3.56 62.73 1.26
N ALA A 24 4.81 62.48 0.94
CA ALA A 24 5.27 61.39 0.08
C ALA A 24 4.90 60.05 0.76
N GLY A 25 3.89 59.40 0.20
CA GLY A 25 3.58 58.00 0.50
C GLY A 25 4.22 57.15 -0.61
N GLU A 26 5.37 56.58 -0.29
CA GLU A 26 6.02 55.55 -1.11
C GLU A 26 5.01 54.46 -1.49
N THR A 27 4.80 54.29 -2.77
CA THR A 27 4.17 53.12 -3.37
C THR A 27 5.04 51.92 -3.02
N ARG A 28 4.68 51.20 -1.96
CA ARG A 28 5.20 49.85 -1.72
C ARG A 28 4.82 49.02 -2.93
N ALA A 29 5.79 48.79 -3.81
CA ALA A 29 5.71 47.74 -4.82
C ALA A 29 5.44 46.44 -4.07
N THR A 30 4.30 45.84 -4.28
CA THR A 30 3.97 44.49 -3.91
C THR A 30 5.02 43.57 -4.52
N GLN A 31 5.91 43.06 -3.68
CA GLN A 31 6.81 41.98 -4.07
C GLN A 31 5.96 40.83 -4.61
N PRO A 32 6.30 40.23 -5.75
CA PRO A 32 5.62 39.04 -6.22
C PRO A 32 5.79 37.94 -5.18
N ALA A 33 4.72 37.24 -4.89
CA ALA A 33 4.71 36.11 -3.99
C ALA A 33 5.83 35.13 -4.39
N LYS A 34 6.80 34.88 -3.49
CA LYS A 34 7.85 33.85 -3.62
C LYS A 34 7.24 32.45 -3.58
N GLY A 35 6.50 32.06 -4.62
CA GLY A 35 5.70 30.84 -4.63
C GLY A 35 6.05 29.78 -5.66
N ASN A 36 6.92 30.04 -6.65
CA ASN A 36 7.01 29.17 -7.82
C ASN A 36 8.45 28.84 -8.30
N GLU A 37 9.46 29.00 -7.47
CA GLU A 37 10.82 28.55 -7.84
C GLU A 37 10.97 27.06 -7.58
N PRO A 38 11.49 26.26 -8.54
CA PRO A 38 11.72 24.83 -8.36
C PRO A 38 12.62 24.56 -7.14
N LYS A 39 12.31 23.47 -6.41
CA LYS A 39 13.10 23.02 -5.27
C LYS A 39 14.18 22.05 -5.73
N PHE A 40 15.23 21.94 -4.94
CA PHE A 40 16.29 20.94 -5.10
C PHE A 40 16.07 19.82 -4.06
N TYR A 41 15.84 18.61 -4.56
CA TYR A 41 15.72 17.42 -3.72
C TYR A 41 17.00 16.60 -3.80
N VAL A 42 17.74 16.54 -2.69
CA VAL A 42 18.97 15.75 -2.57
C VAL A 42 18.56 14.38 -2.02
N LEU A 43 18.76 13.32 -2.80
CA LEU A 43 18.31 11.98 -2.44
C LEU A 43 19.43 11.17 -1.79
N ASP A 44 19.08 10.52 -0.70
CA ASP A 44 19.90 9.51 -0.05
C ASP A 44 19.80 8.17 -0.79
N THR A 45 20.79 7.30 -0.62
CA THR A 45 20.88 5.97 -1.22
C THR A 45 19.70 5.09 -0.87
N ASN A 46 19.25 5.14 0.40
CA ASN A 46 18.14 4.33 0.89
C ASN A 46 16.81 4.63 0.18
N VAL A 47 16.62 5.86 -0.30
CA VAL A 47 15.45 6.25 -1.11
C VAL A 47 15.41 5.49 -2.43
N LEU A 48 16.55 5.39 -3.13
CA LEU A 48 16.68 4.68 -4.41
C LEU A 48 16.65 3.17 -4.25
N LEU A 49 17.12 2.65 -3.12
CA LEU A 49 17.04 1.23 -2.78
C LEU A 49 15.61 0.83 -2.43
N HIS A 50 14.84 1.71 -1.79
CA HIS A 50 13.43 1.51 -1.51
C HIS A 50 12.58 1.61 -2.79
N ASN A 51 12.81 2.65 -3.59
CA ASN A 51 12.11 2.87 -4.85
C ASN A 51 13.06 3.41 -5.93
N PRO A 52 13.54 2.56 -6.85
CA PRO A 52 14.39 3.02 -7.97
C PRO A 52 13.72 4.04 -8.88
N GLY A 53 12.39 4.14 -8.86
CA GLY A 53 11.60 5.14 -9.59
C GLY A 53 11.42 6.46 -8.83
N ALA A 54 11.99 6.61 -7.64
CA ALA A 54 11.94 7.84 -6.86
C ALA A 54 12.45 9.07 -7.62
N LEU A 55 13.32 8.85 -8.60
CA LEU A 55 13.83 9.91 -9.49
C LEU A 55 12.71 10.71 -10.20
N PHE A 56 11.53 10.11 -10.39
CA PHE A 56 10.42 10.69 -11.18
C PHE A 56 9.29 11.27 -10.35
N VAL A 57 9.42 11.26 -9.02
CA VAL A 57 8.33 11.59 -8.10
C VAL A 57 8.21 13.09 -7.84
N PHE A 58 9.32 13.82 -8.05
CA PHE A 58 9.46 15.21 -7.63
C PHE A 58 8.95 16.23 -8.66
N GLN A 59 8.14 15.77 -9.61
CA GLN A 59 7.41 16.58 -10.59
C GLN A 59 8.31 17.58 -11.38
N GLU A 60 8.12 18.89 -11.20
CA GLU A 60 8.85 19.97 -11.85
C GLU A 60 10.17 20.35 -11.16
N ASN A 61 10.49 19.68 -10.04
CA ASN A 61 11.64 20.07 -9.21
C ASN A 61 12.96 19.41 -9.68
N HIS A 62 14.07 19.88 -9.13
CA HIS A 62 15.40 19.38 -9.45
C HIS A 62 15.77 18.22 -8.50
N VAL A 63 16.12 17.08 -9.05
CA VAL A 63 16.64 15.93 -8.31
C VAL A 63 18.15 15.91 -8.39
N VAL A 64 18.81 15.90 -7.24
CA VAL A 64 20.27 15.86 -7.13
C VAL A 64 20.70 14.54 -6.50
N ILE A 65 21.59 13.85 -7.16
CA ILE A 65 22.20 12.59 -6.68
C ILE A 65 23.66 12.88 -6.36
N PRO A 66 24.04 12.98 -5.07
CA PRO A 66 25.43 13.13 -4.68
C PRO A 66 26.28 11.92 -5.08
N TYR A 67 27.53 12.15 -5.41
CA TYR A 67 28.44 11.08 -5.87
C TYR A 67 28.55 9.89 -4.91
N PRO A 68 28.58 10.08 -3.56
CA PRO A 68 28.57 8.94 -2.63
C PRO A 68 27.41 7.98 -2.82
N VAL A 69 26.23 8.46 -3.25
CA VAL A 69 25.07 7.61 -3.56
C VAL A 69 25.39 6.66 -4.72
N LEU A 70 26.11 7.12 -5.75
CA LEU A 70 26.53 6.27 -6.85
C LEU A 70 27.55 5.22 -6.41
N GLU A 71 28.50 5.57 -5.52
CA GLU A 71 29.46 4.64 -4.96
C GLU A 71 28.77 3.52 -4.18
N GLU A 72 27.78 3.87 -3.35
CA GLU A 72 26.99 2.89 -2.59
C GLU A 72 26.13 2.01 -3.49
N LEU A 73 25.43 2.59 -4.46
CA LEU A 73 24.66 1.81 -5.44
C LEU A 73 25.57 0.86 -6.24
N ASP A 74 26.78 1.30 -6.59
CA ASP A 74 27.77 0.47 -7.29
C ASP A 74 28.26 -0.70 -6.43
N ALA A 75 28.52 -0.47 -5.16
CA ALA A 75 28.88 -1.51 -4.21
C ALA A 75 27.74 -2.55 -4.03
N MET A 76 26.49 -2.06 -3.94
CA MET A 76 25.32 -2.90 -3.69
C MET A 76 24.81 -3.65 -4.94
N LYS A 77 25.12 -3.19 -6.16
CA LYS A 77 24.63 -3.84 -7.41
C LYS A 77 25.04 -5.32 -7.57
N ARG A 78 26.10 -5.74 -6.88
CA ARG A 78 26.63 -7.12 -6.93
C ARG A 78 25.82 -8.09 -6.09
N ARG A 79 24.98 -7.61 -5.18
CA ARG A 79 24.12 -8.43 -4.34
C ARG A 79 23.05 -9.13 -5.18
N GLU A 80 22.71 -10.36 -4.82
CA GLU A 80 21.67 -11.13 -5.52
C GLU A 80 20.26 -10.89 -4.94
N ASP A 81 20.16 -10.19 -3.83
CA ASP A 81 18.93 -9.84 -3.13
C ASP A 81 18.17 -8.64 -3.75
N ASP A 82 17.09 -8.21 -3.10
CA ASP A 82 16.26 -7.10 -3.53
C ASP A 82 17.01 -5.78 -3.55
N VAL A 83 17.91 -5.57 -2.61
CA VAL A 83 18.78 -4.40 -2.55
C VAL A 83 19.63 -4.29 -3.81
N GLY A 84 20.27 -5.42 -4.20
CA GLY A 84 21.07 -5.44 -5.43
C GLY A 84 20.22 -5.25 -6.69
N ARG A 85 18.97 -5.75 -6.70
CA ARG A 85 18.04 -5.51 -7.81
C ARG A 85 17.63 -4.04 -7.91
N ALA A 86 17.33 -3.41 -6.76
CA ALA A 86 16.98 -1.98 -6.70
C ALA A 86 18.15 -1.12 -7.16
N ALA A 87 19.37 -1.38 -6.66
CA ALA A 87 20.58 -0.68 -7.07
C ALA A 87 20.83 -0.78 -8.59
N ARG A 88 20.74 -1.98 -9.16
CA ARG A 88 20.84 -2.17 -10.62
C ARG A 88 19.75 -1.43 -11.39
N SER A 89 18.55 -1.33 -10.84
CA SER A 89 17.44 -0.61 -11.47
C SER A 89 17.66 0.90 -11.45
N ALA A 90 18.09 1.47 -10.31
CA ALA A 90 18.43 2.87 -10.19
C ALA A 90 19.58 3.26 -11.16
N ILE A 91 20.65 2.47 -11.20
CA ILE A 91 21.76 2.68 -12.14
C ILE A 91 21.29 2.63 -13.60
N ARG A 92 20.38 1.72 -13.96
CA ARG A 92 19.82 1.68 -15.32
C ARG A 92 19.02 2.93 -15.68
N TRP A 93 18.30 3.54 -14.73
CA TRP A 93 17.63 4.81 -14.98
C TRP A 93 18.62 5.94 -15.23
N LEU A 94 19.69 6.03 -14.44
CA LEU A 94 20.75 7.01 -14.65
C LEU A 94 21.46 6.79 -16.00
N ASP A 95 21.72 5.53 -16.40
CA ASP A 95 22.31 5.18 -17.69
C ASP A 95 21.41 5.59 -18.88
N ARG A 96 20.09 5.46 -18.74
CA ARG A 96 19.16 5.94 -19.78
C ARG A 96 19.17 7.46 -19.89
N LEU A 97 19.16 8.16 -18.75
CA LEU A 97 19.13 9.63 -18.73
C LEU A 97 20.41 10.23 -19.33
N ARG A 98 21.59 9.65 -19.07
CA ARG A 98 22.87 10.16 -19.63
C ARG A 98 22.92 10.17 -21.16
N ARG A 99 22.06 9.44 -21.84
CA ARG A 99 21.96 9.46 -23.32
C ARG A 99 21.38 10.76 -23.84
N TYR A 100 20.73 11.55 -23.01
CA TYR A 100 20.07 12.79 -23.35
C TYR A 100 20.86 14.04 -22.94
N GLY A 101 22.01 13.85 -22.25
CA GLY A 101 22.87 14.95 -21.82
C GLY A 101 23.83 14.54 -20.73
N LYS A 102 24.70 15.48 -20.32
CA LYS A 102 25.61 15.26 -19.20
C LYS A 102 24.85 15.39 -17.89
N LEU A 103 24.86 14.33 -17.08
CA LEU A 103 24.17 14.28 -15.79
C LEU A 103 24.71 15.32 -14.80
N THR A 104 25.97 15.75 -14.94
CA THR A 104 26.56 16.82 -14.10
C THR A 104 26.00 18.21 -14.41
N GLU A 105 25.42 18.40 -15.59
CA GLU A 105 24.83 19.67 -16.02
C GLU A 105 23.31 19.70 -15.84
N GLY A 106 22.71 18.56 -15.47
CA GLY A 106 21.26 18.39 -15.33
C GLY A 106 20.58 17.95 -16.61
N VAL A 107 19.84 16.85 -16.56
CA VAL A 107 19.09 16.30 -17.70
C VAL A 107 17.60 16.35 -17.39
N PRO A 108 16.77 16.92 -18.31
CA PRO A 108 15.32 16.95 -18.13
C PRO A 108 14.72 15.54 -18.09
N LEU A 109 13.94 15.23 -17.05
CA LEU A 109 13.28 13.94 -16.87
C LEU A 109 12.24 13.66 -17.96
N SER A 110 11.63 14.72 -18.52
CA SER A 110 10.67 14.63 -19.62
C SER A 110 11.22 13.95 -20.89
N LYS A 111 12.55 13.89 -21.05
CA LYS A 111 13.20 13.18 -22.17
C LYS A 111 12.92 11.68 -22.22
N LEU A 112 12.51 11.08 -21.08
CA LEU A 112 12.10 9.68 -21.03
C LEU A 112 10.63 9.44 -21.43
N GLY A 113 9.88 10.48 -21.78
CA GLY A 113 8.50 10.40 -22.23
C GLY A 113 7.60 9.76 -21.17
N ALA A 114 6.74 8.81 -21.57
CA ALA A 114 5.82 8.12 -20.67
C ALA A 114 6.51 7.41 -19.49
N GLN A 115 7.80 7.08 -19.61
CA GLN A 115 8.57 6.40 -18.55
C GLN A 115 8.91 7.35 -17.38
N SER A 116 8.84 8.66 -17.58
CA SER A 116 9.04 9.66 -16.53
C SER A 116 7.82 9.87 -15.62
N GLY A 117 6.70 9.19 -15.87
CA GLY A 117 5.48 9.39 -15.09
C GLY A 117 4.93 10.83 -15.10
N GLY A 118 5.29 11.62 -16.13
CA GLY A 118 4.89 13.03 -16.24
C GLY A 118 5.85 14.03 -15.57
N ALA A 119 6.96 13.59 -14.97
CA ALA A 119 7.95 14.47 -14.36
C ALA A 119 8.59 15.40 -15.41
N THR A 120 8.59 16.70 -15.12
CA THR A 120 9.12 17.75 -15.99
C THR A 120 10.41 18.39 -15.47
N GLY A 121 10.77 18.09 -14.20
CA GLY A 121 12.00 18.56 -13.57
C GLY A 121 13.28 18.01 -14.21
N THR A 122 14.41 18.25 -13.56
CA THR A 122 15.72 17.78 -14.02
C THR A 122 16.36 16.83 -13.02
N LEU A 123 17.25 15.96 -13.49
CA LEU A 123 18.11 15.17 -12.64
C LEU A 123 19.58 15.55 -12.90
N SER A 124 20.31 15.78 -11.82
CA SER A 124 21.75 16.01 -11.88
C SER A 124 22.51 15.10 -10.91
N ILE A 125 23.77 14.82 -11.25
CA ILE A 125 24.71 14.16 -10.35
C ILE A 125 25.71 15.23 -9.88
N ASP A 126 25.80 15.36 -8.56
CA ASP A 126 26.77 16.25 -7.95
C ASP A 126 28.05 15.46 -7.62
N ILE A 127 29.11 15.78 -8.36
CA ILE A 127 30.42 15.11 -8.25
C ILE A 127 31.41 15.86 -7.33
N ASN A 128 31.00 17.00 -6.77
CA ASN A 128 31.88 17.82 -5.96
C ASN A 128 32.05 17.25 -4.57
N ASP A 129 33.26 17.37 -4.03
CA ASP A 129 33.51 17.14 -2.59
C ASP A 129 33.32 18.49 -1.88
N HIS A 130 32.18 18.63 -1.20
CA HIS A 130 31.79 19.86 -0.55
C HIS A 130 32.48 20.02 0.81
N GLU A 131 32.73 21.27 1.21
CA GLU A 131 33.08 21.60 2.58
C GLU A 131 32.00 21.07 3.52
N ARG A 132 32.42 20.59 4.67
CA ARG A 132 31.53 20.00 5.68
C ARG A 132 31.66 20.75 6.98
N PRO A 133 30.57 20.98 7.70
CA PRO A 133 30.64 21.38 9.10
C PRO A 133 31.52 20.40 9.89
N ALA A 134 32.32 20.89 10.82
CA ALA A 134 33.26 20.07 11.59
C ALA A 134 32.61 18.89 12.33
N ILE A 135 31.32 18.97 12.60
CA ILE A 135 30.52 17.90 13.23
C ILE A 135 30.26 16.69 12.29
N LEU A 136 30.40 16.88 10.99
CA LEU A 136 30.22 15.80 10.00
C LEU A 136 31.56 15.15 9.66
N SER A 137 31.82 13.96 10.20
CA SER A 137 33.00 13.17 9.84
C SER A 137 33.03 12.86 8.34
N ALA A 138 34.21 12.98 7.71
CA ALA A 138 34.41 12.68 6.29
C ALA A 138 34.25 11.20 5.94
N ASP A 139 34.48 10.32 6.91
CA ASP A 139 34.56 8.87 6.68
C ASP A 139 33.19 8.19 6.45
N LYS A 140 32.10 8.91 6.73
CA LYS A 140 30.74 8.37 6.57
C LYS A 140 30.11 8.88 5.28
N PRO A 141 29.66 7.98 4.37
CA PRO A 141 28.99 8.34 3.13
C PRO A 141 27.77 9.26 3.37
N ASP A 142 26.91 8.93 4.34
CA ASP A 142 25.73 9.73 4.71
C ASP A 142 26.09 11.21 4.98
N ASN A 143 27.22 11.43 5.68
CA ASN A 143 27.66 12.78 6.00
C ASN A 143 28.11 13.57 4.75
N ARG A 144 28.66 12.88 3.75
CA ARG A 144 29.01 13.47 2.44
C ARG A 144 27.76 13.79 1.62
N ILE A 145 26.72 12.96 1.72
CA ILE A 145 25.43 13.22 1.09
C ILE A 145 24.75 14.45 1.70
N ILE A 146 24.72 14.53 3.04
CA ILE A 146 24.19 15.70 3.75
C ILE A 146 25.00 16.97 3.43
N ALA A 147 26.31 16.86 3.27
CA ALA A 147 27.17 18.01 2.91
C ALA A 147 26.82 18.60 1.53
N ALA A 148 26.43 17.76 0.55
CA ALA A 148 25.97 18.24 -0.74
C ALA A 148 24.66 19.06 -0.61
N ALA A 149 23.72 18.60 0.23
CA ALA A 149 22.51 19.36 0.51
C ALA A 149 22.81 20.68 1.25
N TRP A 150 23.72 20.64 2.21
CA TRP A 150 24.17 21.82 2.95
C TRP A 150 24.88 22.86 2.07
N ALA A 151 25.70 22.43 1.12
CA ALA A 151 26.35 23.30 0.14
C ALA A 151 25.33 24.03 -0.75
N LEU A 152 24.34 23.30 -1.30
CA LEU A 152 23.27 23.87 -2.10
C LEU A 152 22.43 24.89 -1.31
N LEU A 153 22.22 24.66 0.00
CA LEU A 153 21.54 25.63 0.85
C LEU A 153 22.35 26.93 0.97
N HIS A 154 23.69 26.86 1.05
CA HIS A 154 24.58 28.02 1.10
C HIS A 154 24.70 28.75 -0.25
N GLU A 155 24.30 28.11 -1.34
CA GLU A 155 24.07 28.75 -2.64
C GLU A 155 22.69 29.42 -2.74
N GLU A 156 22.01 29.63 -1.63
CA GLU A 156 20.66 30.21 -1.53
C GLU A 156 19.58 29.43 -2.30
N LYS A 157 19.80 28.13 -2.58
CA LYS A 157 18.80 27.25 -3.19
C LYS A 157 17.76 26.80 -2.18
N ARG A 158 16.56 26.54 -2.64
CA ARG A 158 15.50 25.89 -1.84
C ARG A 158 15.75 24.39 -1.81
N VAL A 159 16.45 23.89 -0.79
CA VAL A 159 16.90 22.50 -0.71
C VAL A 159 16.03 21.70 0.27
N THR A 160 15.76 20.45 -0.08
CA THR A 160 15.21 19.45 0.81
C THR A 160 16.05 18.17 0.68
N PHE A 161 16.59 17.69 1.79
CA PHE A 161 17.23 16.39 1.86
C PHE A 161 16.18 15.31 2.08
N VAL A 162 16.20 14.25 1.25
CA VAL A 162 15.22 13.16 1.34
C VAL A 162 15.92 11.88 1.74
N SER A 163 15.54 11.31 2.87
CA SER A 163 16.12 10.07 3.38
C SER A 163 15.09 9.30 4.19
N LYS A 164 15.14 7.96 4.13
CA LYS A 164 14.39 7.07 5.00
C LYS A 164 15.08 6.85 6.36
N ASP A 165 16.35 7.22 6.48
CA ASP A 165 17.09 7.16 7.75
C ASP A 165 16.75 8.35 8.64
N LEU A 166 16.10 8.09 9.77
CA LEU A 166 15.75 9.09 10.77
C LEU A 166 16.98 9.81 11.31
N ALA A 167 18.09 9.10 11.55
CA ALA A 167 19.30 9.71 12.06
C ALA A 167 19.95 10.67 11.05
N ALA A 168 19.92 10.32 9.75
CA ALA A 168 20.38 11.20 8.68
C ALA A 168 19.50 12.46 8.59
N ARG A 169 18.19 12.33 8.72
CA ARG A 169 17.25 13.46 8.74
C ARG A 169 17.50 14.39 9.92
N ILE A 170 17.63 13.84 11.14
CA ILE A 170 17.92 14.65 12.35
C ILE A 170 19.25 15.40 12.19
N LYS A 171 20.30 14.78 11.64
CA LYS A 171 21.58 15.46 11.36
C LYS A 171 21.40 16.61 10.36
N SER A 172 20.65 16.38 9.29
CA SER A 172 20.37 17.37 8.25
C SER A 172 19.64 18.59 8.83
N ASP A 173 18.56 18.36 9.58
CA ASP A 173 17.77 19.42 10.23
C ASP A 173 18.63 20.21 11.25
N SER A 174 19.51 19.51 12.00
CA SER A 174 20.43 20.16 12.95
C SER A 174 21.43 21.11 12.28
N LEU A 175 21.66 20.95 10.97
CA LEU A 175 22.51 21.84 10.15
C LEU A 175 21.69 22.91 9.41
N GLY A 176 20.41 23.01 9.67
CA GLY A 176 19.50 23.96 9.01
C GLY A 176 19.05 23.54 7.60
N VAL A 177 19.43 22.35 7.15
CA VAL A 177 18.94 21.77 5.88
C VAL A 177 17.62 21.05 6.17
N ARG A 178 16.52 21.54 5.59
CA ARG A 178 15.22 20.87 5.69
C ARG A 178 15.31 19.43 5.22
N SER A 179 14.83 18.50 6.02
CA SER A 179 14.74 17.10 5.64
C SER A 179 13.31 16.60 5.58
N GLU A 180 13.09 15.62 4.72
CA GLU A 180 11.79 14.96 4.57
C GLU A 180 12.01 13.44 4.44
N ASP A 181 11.07 12.65 5.01
CA ASP A 181 10.99 11.23 4.70
C ASP A 181 10.50 11.05 3.26
N PHE A 182 10.92 9.98 2.61
CA PHE A 182 10.39 9.62 1.30
C PHE A 182 8.99 8.99 1.46
N LEU A 183 7.98 9.86 1.52
CA LEU A 183 6.58 9.50 1.77
C LEU A 183 5.83 9.01 0.51
N ASN A 184 6.47 9.07 -0.65
CA ASN A 184 5.84 8.59 -1.88
C ASN A 184 5.64 7.07 -1.81
N GLN A 185 4.39 6.65 -1.88
CA GLN A 185 3.91 5.29 -1.63
C GLN A 185 3.72 4.94 -0.14
N GLN A 186 3.77 5.91 0.77
CA GLN A 186 3.29 5.69 2.12
C GLN A 186 1.78 5.88 2.20
N VAL A 187 1.17 5.13 3.09
CA VAL A 187 -0.24 5.23 3.49
C VAL A 187 -0.29 5.51 4.99
N ASP A 188 -1.34 6.17 5.43
CA ASP A 188 -1.57 6.38 6.86
C ASP A 188 -1.99 5.04 7.49
N ALA A 189 -1.05 4.38 8.16
CA ALA A 189 -1.29 3.05 8.73
C ALA A 189 -2.36 3.07 9.83
N ASP A 190 -2.50 4.20 10.53
CA ASP A 190 -3.50 4.35 11.59
C ASP A 190 -4.92 4.54 11.04
N LYS A 191 -5.04 4.96 9.77
CA LYS A 191 -6.30 5.16 9.05
C LYS A 191 -6.51 4.17 7.91
N LEU A 192 -5.76 3.07 7.91
CA LEU A 192 -5.84 2.09 6.86
C LEU A 192 -7.27 1.57 6.70
N TYR A 193 -7.72 1.46 5.46
CA TYR A 193 -9.03 0.94 5.12
C TYR A 193 -9.25 -0.47 5.70
N THR A 194 -10.33 -0.65 6.45
CA THR A 194 -10.64 -1.91 7.15
C THR A 194 -11.42 -2.92 6.31
N GLY A 195 -12.06 -2.46 5.23
CA GLY A 195 -12.97 -3.26 4.41
C GLY A 195 -14.42 -3.26 4.91
N TYR A 196 -14.69 -2.74 6.09
CA TYR A 196 -16.03 -2.66 6.66
C TYR A 196 -16.22 -1.41 7.50
N ILE A 197 -17.48 -1.09 7.77
CA ILE A 197 -17.91 -0.09 8.75
C ILE A 197 -18.99 -0.67 9.65
N GLU A 198 -19.13 -0.11 10.83
CA GLU A 198 -20.20 -0.42 11.76
C GLU A 198 -21.16 0.78 11.82
N LEU A 199 -22.45 0.54 11.69
CA LEU A 199 -23.49 1.55 11.75
C LEU A 199 -24.55 1.15 12.76
N LYS A 200 -24.92 2.06 13.61
CA LYS A 200 -26.13 1.93 14.45
C LYS A 200 -27.33 2.48 13.67
N THR A 201 -28.31 1.63 13.41
CA THR A 201 -29.50 1.93 12.60
C THR A 201 -30.78 1.63 13.36
N GLY A 202 -31.92 1.91 12.79
CA GLY A 202 -33.20 1.40 13.30
C GLY A 202 -33.44 -0.06 12.91
N SER A 203 -34.42 -0.69 13.55
CA SER A 203 -34.83 -2.06 13.24
C SER A 203 -35.33 -2.21 11.80
N ALA A 204 -35.96 -1.17 11.24
CA ALA A 204 -36.59 -1.21 9.91
C ALA A 204 -35.60 -1.46 8.78
N GLU A 205 -34.42 -0.88 8.84
CA GLU A 205 -33.34 -1.06 7.84
C GLU A 205 -32.82 -2.51 7.86
N ILE A 206 -32.64 -3.07 9.06
CA ILE A 206 -32.17 -4.45 9.25
C ILE A 206 -33.25 -5.44 8.74
N ASP A 207 -34.50 -5.20 9.11
CA ASP A 207 -35.64 -6.03 8.65
C ASP A 207 -35.78 -5.97 7.12
N THR A 208 -35.64 -4.80 6.53
CA THR A 208 -35.70 -4.60 5.06
C THR A 208 -34.59 -5.38 4.37
N LEU A 209 -33.35 -5.29 4.88
CA LEU A 209 -32.19 -6.02 4.33
C LEU A 209 -32.47 -7.53 4.22
N TYR A 210 -33.05 -8.13 5.26
CA TYR A 210 -33.29 -9.59 5.27
C TYR A 210 -34.59 -9.99 4.57
N ARG A 211 -35.64 -9.19 4.65
CA ARG A 211 -36.94 -9.43 4.02
C ARG A 211 -36.82 -9.32 2.49
N ASP A 212 -36.25 -8.22 2.02
CA ASP A 212 -36.18 -7.88 0.60
C ASP A 212 -34.89 -8.39 -0.06
N ARG A 213 -33.96 -8.93 0.76
CA ARG A 213 -32.63 -9.41 0.35
C ARG A 213 -31.77 -8.33 -0.28
N MET A 214 -32.11 -7.08 -0.03
CA MET A 214 -31.45 -5.90 -0.58
C MET A 214 -31.82 -4.69 0.28
N LEU A 215 -30.89 -3.75 0.41
CA LEU A 215 -31.09 -2.45 1.04
C LEU A 215 -30.42 -1.39 0.18
N ASP A 216 -31.12 -0.29 -0.09
CA ASP A 216 -30.53 0.83 -0.84
C ASP A 216 -29.54 1.62 0.04
N VAL A 217 -28.40 2.02 -0.54
CA VAL A 217 -27.43 2.87 0.18
C VAL A 217 -28.07 4.20 0.59
N ALA A 218 -29.03 4.70 -0.19
CA ALA A 218 -29.78 5.91 0.11
C ALA A 218 -30.55 5.81 1.44
N ASP A 219 -31.07 4.63 1.81
CA ASP A 219 -31.77 4.40 3.06
C ASP A 219 -30.85 4.54 4.29
N LEU A 220 -29.55 4.40 4.09
CA LEU A 220 -28.53 4.57 5.12
C LEU A 220 -27.92 5.99 5.15
N ALA A 221 -28.34 6.91 4.28
CA ALA A 221 -27.69 8.21 4.12
C ALA A 221 -27.58 9.02 5.43
N GLN A 222 -28.59 8.96 6.30
CA GLN A 222 -28.58 9.63 7.60
C GLN A 222 -27.53 9.07 8.57
N TYR A 223 -27.23 7.77 8.49
CA TYR A 223 -26.26 7.07 9.36
C TYR A 223 -24.83 7.15 8.81
N LEU A 224 -24.67 7.54 7.54
CA LEU A 224 -23.37 7.72 6.89
C LEU A 224 -22.79 9.12 7.05
N GLN A 225 -23.51 10.02 7.74
CA GLN A 225 -23.02 11.38 7.99
C GLN A 225 -21.85 11.37 9.00
N VAL A 226 -20.78 12.05 8.67
CA VAL A 226 -19.61 12.24 9.52
C VAL A 226 -19.35 13.74 9.67
N THR A 227 -19.25 14.19 10.91
CA THR A 227 -18.85 15.57 11.20
C THR A 227 -17.35 15.63 11.40
N ASN A 228 -16.66 16.40 10.58
CA ASN A 228 -15.21 16.62 10.70
C ASN A 228 -14.88 17.52 11.91
N ALA A 229 -13.60 17.58 12.30
CA ALA A 229 -13.11 18.39 13.41
C ALA A 229 -13.47 19.89 13.26
N ASP A 230 -13.64 20.36 12.04
CA ASP A 230 -14.01 21.75 11.70
C ASP A 230 -15.55 21.99 11.71
N GLY A 231 -16.35 20.97 12.07
CA GLY A 231 -17.81 21.06 12.15
C GLY A 231 -18.52 20.87 10.79
N GLU A 232 -17.81 20.57 9.72
CA GLU A 232 -18.41 20.28 8.42
C GLU A 232 -19.00 18.87 8.40
N VAL A 233 -20.23 18.73 7.94
CA VAL A 233 -20.91 17.44 7.75
C VAL A 233 -20.64 16.94 6.34
N SER A 234 -20.03 15.77 6.24
CA SER A 234 -19.80 15.04 4.98
C SER A 234 -20.46 13.67 5.04
N THR A 235 -20.90 13.15 3.89
CA THR A 235 -21.44 11.80 3.80
C THR A 235 -20.29 10.85 3.45
N ARG A 236 -20.13 9.79 4.25
CA ARG A 236 -19.17 8.71 3.95
C ARG A 236 -19.70 7.89 2.78
N GLU A 237 -18.93 7.83 1.70
CA GLU A 237 -19.25 6.96 0.55
C GLU A 237 -18.87 5.52 0.86
N LEU A 238 -19.76 4.58 0.53
CA LEU A 238 -19.47 3.15 0.56
C LEU A 238 -18.80 2.75 -0.76
N THR A 239 -17.69 2.03 -0.65
CA THR A 239 -16.97 1.53 -1.83
C THR A 239 -17.46 0.13 -2.23
N PRO A 240 -17.35 -0.28 -3.51
CA PRO A 240 -17.60 -1.64 -3.94
C PRO A 240 -16.93 -2.68 -3.05
N ASN A 241 -17.63 -3.77 -2.76
CA ASN A 241 -17.20 -4.86 -1.87
C ASN A 241 -16.93 -4.47 -0.41
N GLN A 242 -17.31 -3.26 0.00
CA GLN A 242 -17.27 -2.87 1.41
C GLN A 242 -18.43 -3.49 2.18
N TYR A 243 -18.15 -3.92 3.40
CA TYR A 243 -19.16 -4.46 4.29
C TYR A 243 -19.70 -3.38 5.23
N VAL A 244 -20.95 -3.59 5.61
CA VAL A 244 -21.64 -2.80 6.63
C VAL A 244 -22.20 -3.74 7.69
N VAL A 245 -21.76 -3.57 8.91
CA VAL A 245 -22.35 -4.22 10.08
C VAL A 245 -23.42 -3.27 10.63
N LEU A 246 -24.66 -3.68 10.54
CA LEU A 246 -25.81 -2.94 11.07
C LEU A 246 -26.11 -3.47 12.48
N SER A 247 -26.26 -2.57 13.45
CA SER A 247 -26.68 -2.89 14.80
C SER A 247 -27.85 -2.01 15.17
N ASP A 248 -28.90 -2.59 15.72
CA ASP A 248 -30.07 -1.84 16.17
C ASP A 248 -29.69 -0.94 17.36
N VAL A 249 -30.20 0.29 17.36
CA VAL A 249 -29.98 1.24 18.44
C VAL A 249 -30.67 0.79 19.75
N GLU A 250 -31.79 0.07 19.64
CA GLU A 250 -32.61 -0.33 20.77
C GLU A 250 -32.29 -1.78 21.25
N ASP A 251 -31.80 -2.64 20.35
CA ASP A 251 -31.49 -4.05 20.63
C ASP A 251 -30.18 -4.49 19.98
N ASP A 252 -29.10 -4.52 20.74
CA ASP A 252 -27.79 -4.97 20.25
C ASP A 252 -27.79 -6.44 19.74
N ALA A 253 -28.79 -7.25 20.06
CA ALA A 253 -28.94 -8.62 19.53
C ALA A 253 -29.53 -8.62 18.10
N HIS A 254 -30.25 -7.57 17.73
CA HIS A 254 -30.79 -7.38 16.38
C HIS A 254 -29.75 -6.72 15.50
N SER A 255 -29.12 -7.50 14.64
CA SER A 255 -28.00 -7.03 13.80
C SER A 255 -28.05 -7.62 12.40
N GLY A 256 -27.42 -6.92 11.46
CA GLY A 256 -27.29 -7.32 10.07
C GLY A 256 -25.88 -7.22 9.54
N LEU A 257 -25.51 -8.12 8.63
CA LEU A 257 -24.28 -8.03 7.86
C LEU A 257 -24.61 -7.90 6.40
N ALA A 258 -24.16 -6.82 5.78
CA ALA A 258 -24.40 -6.53 4.39
C ALA A 258 -23.10 -6.24 3.65
N ARG A 259 -23.09 -6.46 2.34
CA ARG A 259 -21.99 -6.14 1.42
C ARG A 259 -22.50 -5.24 0.30
N ARG A 260 -21.79 -4.15 0.00
CA ARG A 260 -22.11 -3.29 -1.14
C ARG A 260 -21.75 -3.98 -2.46
N LEU A 261 -22.71 -4.06 -3.37
CA LEU A 261 -22.49 -4.59 -4.72
C LEU A 261 -21.63 -3.64 -5.55
N THR A 262 -20.98 -4.18 -6.58
CA THR A 262 -20.01 -3.44 -7.40
C THR A 262 -20.66 -2.40 -8.30
N ASP A 263 -21.74 -2.79 -9.00
CA ASP A 263 -22.30 -2.00 -10.11
C ASP A 263 -23.62 -1.30 -9.74
N THR A 264 -24.00 -1.35 -8.47
CA THR A 264 -25.27 -0.78 -8.01
C THR A 264 -25.12 -0.07 -6.67
N GLU A 265 -26.02 0.84 -6.34
CA GLU A 265 -26.08 1.48 -5.02
C GLU A 265 -26.87 0.61 -4.00
N HIS A 266 -26.67 -0.74 -4.06
CA HIS A 266 -27.37 -1.66 -3.19
C HIS A 266 -26.42 -2.46 -2.31
N LEU A 267 -26.91 -2.78 -1.13
CA LEU A 267 -26.33 -3.69 -0.16
C LEU A 267 -27.10 -5.00 -0.20
N ILE A 268 -26.41 -6.12 -0.20
CA ILE A 268 -27.01 -7.45 -0.09
C ILE A 268 -26.63 -8.10 1.25
N PRO A 269 -27.53 -8.86 1.87
CA PRO A 269 -27.23 -9.54 3.11
C PRO A 269 -26.18 -10.63 2.88
N VAL A 270 -25.17 -10.67 3.76
CA VAL A 270 -24.19 -11.74 3.80
C VAL A 270 -24.71 -12.82 4.74
N ALA A 271 -25.04 -13.97 4.18
CA ALA A 271 -25.48 -15.10 4.99
C ALA A 271 -24.29 -15.71 5.75
N SER A 272 -24.45 -15.95 7.03
CA SER A 272 -23.49 -16.79 7.74
C SER A 272 -23.44 -18.15 7.05
N GLN A 273 -22.25 -18.62 6.72
CA GLN A 273 -22.08 -19.89 6.01
C GLN A 273 -22.60 -21.04 6.86
N LYS A 274 -23.68 -21.68 6.44
CA LYS A 274 -24.24 -22.87 7.10
C LYS A 274 -23.36 -24.12 6.89
N LYS A 275 -22.51 -24.11 5.85
CA LYS A 275 -21.61 -25.21 5.50
C LYS A 275 -20.16 -24.79 5.73
N PRO A 276 -19.35 -25.67 6.32
CA PRO A 276 -17.92 -25.40 6.48
C PRO A 276 -17.23 -25.27 5.11
N THR A 277 -16.36 -24.28 4.97
CA THR A 277 -15.46 -24.15 3.83
C THR A 277 -14.24 -25.03 4.06
N PHE A 278 -14.15 -26.14 3.35
CA PHE A 278 -13.13 -27.18 3.54
C PHE A 278 -12.90 -27.54 5.03
N GLY A 279 -14.00 -27.70 5.77
CA GLY A 279 -13.98 -28.01 7.21
C GLY A 279 -13.86 -26.80 8.16
N ILE A 280 -13.65 -25.59 7.65
CA ILE A 280 -13.54 -24.37 8.45
C ILE A 280 -14.89 -23.64 8.50
N VAL A 281 -15.24 -23.19 9.70
CA VAL A 281 -16.39 -22.32 9.99
C VAL A 281 -15.85 -21.00 10.53
N ALA A 282 -16.37 -19.88 10.02
CA ALA A 282 -16.04 -18.55 10.53
C ALA A 282 -16.43 -18.44 12.02
N ARG A 283 -15.54 -17.90 12.84
CA ARG A 283 -15.72 -17.69 14.28
C ARG A 283 -16.00 -16.24 14.64
N SER A 284 -15.75 -15.33 13.72
CA SER A 284 -16.03 -13.90 13.86
C SER A 284 -16.71 -13.32 12.62
N VAL A 285 -17.31 -12.15 12.77
CA VAL A 285 -17.95 -11.43 11.65
C VAL A 285 -16.91 -11.12 10.56
N GLN A 286 -15.70 -10.70 10.93
CA GLN A 286 -14.63 -10.43 9.97
C GLN A 286 -14.19 -11.70 9.22
N GLN A 287 -14.17 -12.86 9.87
CA GLN A 287 -13.88 -14.12 9.18
C GLN A 287 -15.01 -14.51 8.22
N THR A 288 -16.26 -14.19 8.55
CA THR A 288 -17.41 -14.38 7.63
C THR A 288 -17.25 -13.52 6.39
N MET A 289 -16.90 -12.23 6.56
CA MET A 289 -16.62 -11.31 5.44
C MET A 289 -15.45 -11.81 4.58
N ALA A 290 -14.38 -12.28 5.22
CA ALA A 290 -13.21 -12.81 4.51
C ALA A 290 -13.56 -14.04 3.66
N LEU A 291 -14.31 -14.99 4.21
CA LEU A 291 -14.77 -16.17 3.45
C LEU A 291 -15.72 -15.79 2.32
N ASP A 292 -16.62 -14.83 2.52
CA ASP A 292 -17.50 -14.33 1.48
C ASP A 292 -16.71 -13.80 0.28
N LEU A 293 -15.68 -12.95 0.50
CA LEU A 293 -14.80 -12.46 -0.56
C LEU A 293 -13.95 -13.56 -1.21
N LEU A 294 -13.41 -14.48 -0.40
CA LEU A 294 -12.55 -15.55 -0.90
C LEU A 294 -13.31 -16.52 -1.82
N LEU A 295 -14.59 -16.77 -1.53
CA LEU A 295 -15.43 -17.69 -2.27
C LEU A 295 -16.17 -17.04 -3.45
N ASP A 296 -16.22 -15.72 -3.54
CA ASP A 296 -16.83 -15.00 -4.66
C ASP A 296 -15.88 -14.98 -5.85
N ASP A 297 -16.24 -15.62 -6.94
CA ASP A 297 -15.41 -15.74 -8.15
C ASP A 297 -15.28 -14.42 -8.94
N GLU A 298 -16.13 -13.44 -8.70
CA GLU A 298 -16.05 -12.12 -9.35
C GLU A 298 -14.99 -11.23 -8.68
N VAL A 299 -14.67 -11.47 -7.43
CA VAL A 299 -13.58 -10.78 -6.70
C VAL A 299 -12.25 -11.44 -7.07
N LYS A 300 -11.44 -10.76 -7.87
CA LYS A 300 -10.18 -11.31 -8.42
C LYS A 300 -8.98 -11.07 -7.51
N LEU A 301 -8.99 -10.00 -6.72
CA LEU A 301 -7.97 -9.71 -5.72
C LEU A 301 -8.61 -9.60 -4.34
N VAL A 302 -8.14 -10.40 -3.41
CA VAL A 302 -8.53 -10.31 -1.99
C VAL A 302 -7.30 -9.99 -1.15
N THR A 303 -7.41 -9.01 -0.27
CA THR A 303 -6.37 -8.67 0.71
C THR A 303 -6.89 -8.93 2.12
N LEU A 304 -6.17 -9.75 2.90
CA LEU A 304 -6.47 -10.08 4.29
C LEU A 304 -5.36 -9.58 5.20
N LEU A 305 -5.65 -8.53 5.95
CA LEU A 305 -4.75 -7.99 6.97
C LEU A 305 -5.20 -8.43 8.37
N GLY A 306 -4.24 -8.45 9.29
CA GLY A 306 -4.55 -8.67 10.70
C GLY A 306 -3.39 -9.28 11.45
N GLY A 307 -3.43 -9.23 12.76
CA GLY A 307 -2.41 -9.79 13.65
C GLY A 307 -2.25 -11.31 13.52
N ALA A 308 -1.19 -11.80 14.11
CA ALA A 308 -0.94 -13.23 14.17
C ALA A 308 -2.09 -13.97 14.87
N GLY A 309 -2.51 -15.12 14.33
CA GLY A 309 -3.58 -15.95 14.90
C GLY A 309 -5.01 -15.48 14.59
N THR A 310 -5.21 -14.51 13.72
CA THR A 310 -6.56 -14.10 13.26
C THR A 310 -7.14 -15.03 12.19
N GLY A 311 -6.36 -15.99 11.68
CA GLY A 311 -6.79 -17.02 10.73
C GLY A 311 -6.62 -16.67 9.26
N LYS A 312 -5.94 -15.57 8.89
CA LYS A 312 -5.75 -15.12 7.50
C LYS A 312 -5.34 -16.24 6.55
N THR A 313 -4.18 -16.83 6.82
CA THR A 313 -3.57 -17.87 5.98
C THR A 313 -4.43 -19.13 5.96
N LEU A 314 -5.00 -19.54 7.11
CA LEU A 314 -5.88 -20.69 7.21
C LEU A 314 -7.15 -20.52 6.38
N LEU A 315 -7.81 -19.35 6.45
CA LEU A 315 -9.03 -19.04 5.67
C LEU A 315 -8.73 -19.03 4.17
N ALA A 316 -7.61 -18.41 3.78
CA ALA A 316 -7.19 -18.35 2.38
C ALA A 316 -6.91 -19.75 1.80
N ILE A 317 -6.18 -20.59 2.56
CA ILE A 317 -5.91 -21.99 2.14
C ILE A 317 -7.20 -22.80 2.10
N ALA A 318 -8.07 -22.69 3.12
CA ALA A 318 -9.34 -23.41 3.15
C ALA A 318 -10.24 -23.07 1.97
N ALA A 319 -10.34 -21.79 1.62
CA ALA A 319 -11.09 -21.34 0.44
C ALA A 319 -10.45 -21.84 -0.87
N GLY A 320 -9.12 -21.75 -0.99
CA GLY A 320 -8.38 -22.27 -2.15
C GLY A 320 -8.56 -23.79 -2.32
N MET A 321 -8.49 -24.54 -1.24
CA MET A 321 -8.74 -25.99 -1.23
C MET A 321 -10.18 -26.31 -1.64
N ALA A 322 -11.17 -25.55 -1.16
CA ALA A 322 -12.56 -25.73 -1.56
C ALA A 322 -12.75 -25.43 -3.08
N LYS A 323 -12.23 -24.33 -3.54
CA LYS A 323 -12.35 -23.88 -4.94
C LYS A 323 -11.63 -24.78 -5.94
N VAL A 324 -10.47 -25.35 -5.57
CA VAL A 324 -9.68 -26.23 -6.46
C VAL A 324 -10.13 -27.69 -6.38
N PHE A 325 -10.43 -28.22 -5.19
CA PHE A 325 -10.62 -29.65 -5.01
C PHE A 325 -12.09 -30.07 -4.82
N GLN A 326 -12.97 -29.15 -4.45
CA GLN A 326 -14.41 -29.45 -4.30
C GLN A 326 -15.24 -28.86 -5.43
N GLU A 327 -14.96 -27.62 -5.85
CA GLU A 327 -15.70 -26.92 -6.89
C GLU A 327 -15.04 -27.03 -8.27
N GLU A 328 -13.77 -27.43 -8.35
CA GLU A 328 -12.95 -27.54 -9.58
C GLU A 328 -12.96 -26.26 -10.43
N ARG A 329 -13.08 -25.10 -9.75
CA ARG A 329 -13.17 -23.79 -10.39
C ARG A 329 -11.82 -23.29 -10.90
N TYR A 330 -10.73 -23.72 -10.26
CA TYR A 330 -9.35 -23.38 -10.61
C TYR A 330 -8.54 -24.66 -10.80
N ASP A 331 -7.55 -24.62 -11.69
CA ASP A 331 -6.72 -25.78 -12.02
C ASP A 331 -5.84 -26.21 -10.85
N LYS A 332 -5.32 -25.23 -10.12
CA LYS A 332 -4.41 -25.50 -9.00
C LYS A 332 -4.44 -24.41 -7.93
N LEU A 333 -4.04 -24.82 -6.73
CA LEU A 333 -3.75 -23.92 -5.61
C LEU A 333 -2.24 -23.65 -5.59
N LEU A 334 -1.86 -22.40 -5.81
CA LEU A 334 -0.48 -21.92 -5.72
C LEU A 334 -0.31 -21.09 -4.45
N VAL A 335 0.55 -21.53 -3.53
CA VAL A 335 0.89 -20.76 -2.33
C VAL A 335 2.34 -20.33 -2.41
N ALA A 336 2.58 -19.03 -2.34
CA ALA A 336 3.91 -18.46 -2.40
C ALA A 336 4.19 -17.58 -1.19
N ARG A 337 5.46 -17.50 -0.77
CA ARG A 337 5.94 -16.59 0.28
C ARG A 337 7.18 -15.83 -0.19
N PRO A 338 7.39 -14.57 0.22
CA PRO A 338 8.66 -13.88 0.03
C PRO A 338 9.74 -14.52 0.88
N ILE A 339 10.92 -14.78 0.32
CA ILE A 339 12.08 -15.27 1.11
C ILE A 339 12.67 -14.06 1.82
N MET A 340 12.59 -14.05 3.15
CA MET A 340 13.25 -13.06 3.98
C MET A 340 14.39 -13.71 4.74
N PRO A 341 15.60 -13.15 4.67
CA PRO A 341 16.73 -13.61 5.48
C PRO A 341 16.47 -13.30 6.95
N MET A 342 16.15 -14.31 7.75
CA MET A 342 16.13 -14.17 9.20
C MET A 342 17.58 -14.14 9.72
N GLY A 343 18.12 -12.93 9.98
CA GLY A 343 19.48 -12.76 10.48
C GLY A 343 20.56 -12.77 9.38
N ARG A 344 21.84 -12.65 9.78
CA ARG A 344 22.98 -12.53 8.88
C ARG A 344 23.28 -13.75 8.00
N ASP A 345 22.61 -14.89 8.21
CA ASP A 345 23.03 -16.17 7.63
C ASP A 345 21.87 -17.09 7.20
N ILE A 346 21.26 -16.84 6.04
CA ILE A 346 20.54 -17.93 5.32
C ILE A 346 21.54 -18.96 4.77
N GLY A 347 22.81 -18.61 4.61
CA GLY A 347 23.84 -19.54 4.21
C GLY A 347 24.11 -20.71 5.17
N TYR A 348 23.64 -20.63 6.42
CA TYR A 348 23.99 -21.53 7.52
C TYR A 348 22.91 -22.50 7.98
N LEU A 349 21.74 -22.55 7.36
CA LEU A 349 20.85 -23.70 7.60
C LEU A 349 21.50 -24.93 6.98
N PRO A 350 21.83 -25.98 7.76
CA PRO A 350 22.32 -27.24 7.22
C PRO A 350 21.22 -27.88 6.38
N GLY A 351 21.58 -28.43 5.23
CA GLY A 351 20.66 -29.10 4.32
C GLY A 351 20.78 -28.64 2.87
N ASP A 352 20.21 -29.41 1.96
CA ASP A 352 20.09 -29.06 0.56
C ASP A 352 19.01 -27.97 0.33
N LYS A 353 18.81 -27.58 -0.93
CA LYS A 353 17.82 -26.55 -1.28
C LYS A 353 16.39 -26.93 -0.89
N ASP A 354 16.05 -28.21 -0.97
CA ASP A 354 14.70 -28.71 -0.74
C ASP A 354 14.40 -28.78 0.76
N GLU A 355 15.37 -29.16 1.60
CA GLU A 355 15.25 -29.13 3.07
C GLU A 355 15.09 -27.69 3.60
N LYS A 356 15.85 -26.74 3.07
CA LYS A 356 15.73 -25.31 3.44
C LYS A 356 14.37 -24.73 3.02
N LEU A 357 13.88 -25.12 1.85
CA LEU A 357 12.57 -24.73 1.36
C LEU A 357 11.45 -25.29 2.23
N GLY A 358 11.58 -26.56 2.66
CA GLY A 358 10.64 -27.23 3.55
C GLY A 358 10.45 -26.49 4.88
N ALA A 359 11.56 -26.16 5.55
CA ALA A 359 11.53 -25.45 6.83
C ALA A 359 10.84 -24.06 6.72
N TRP A 360 11.08 -23.36 5.62
CA TRP A 360 10.51 -22.03 5.39
C TRP A 360 9.01 -22.08 5.04
N MET A 361 8.53 -23.14 4.39
CA MET A 361 7.10 -23.37 4.09
C MET A 361 6.36 -24.07 5.23
N GLN A 362 7.03 -24.40 6.34
CA GLN A 362 6.45 -25.16 7.45
C GLN A 362 5.11 -24.59 7.94
N PRO A 363 4.91 -23.24 8.12
CA PRO A 363 3.62 -22.72 8.54
C PRO A 363 2.48 -23.01 7.56
N ILE A 364 2.78 -23.15 6.27
CA ILE A 364 1.79 -23.54 5.25
C ILE A 364 1.48 -25.04 5.36
N PHE A 365 2.50 -25.87 5.55
CA PHE A 365 2.31 -27.31 5.80
C PHE A 365 1.49 -27.59 7.06
N ASP A 366 1.70 -26.83 8.13
CA ASP A 366 0.93 -26.95 9.37
C ASP A 366 -0.55 -26.65 9.15
N ASN A 367 -0.88 -25.58 8.40
CA ASN A 367 -2.25 -25.25 8.01
C ASN A 367 -2.87 -26.34 7.12
N LEU A 368 -2.14 -26.84 6.12
CA LEU A 368 -2.61 -27.93 5.26
C LEU A 368 -2.85 -29.20 6.06
N THR A 369 -1.93 -29.56 6.95
CA THR A 369 -2.06 -30.71 7.85
C THR A 369 -3.29 -30.58 8.74
N TYR A 370 -3.51 -29.42 9.33
CA TYR A 370 -4.72 -29.14 10.11
C TYR A 370 -5.99 -29.33 9.28
N LEU A 371 -6.07 -28.76 8.08
CA LEU A 371 -7.23 -28.86 7.19
C LEU A 371 -7.50 -30.29 6.72
N MET A 372 -6.44 -31.05 6.42
CA MET A 372 -6.56 -32.44 5.94
C MET A 372 -6.83 -33.45 7.04
N SER A 373 -6.39 -33.18 8.30
CA SER A 373 -6.55 -34.10 9.42
C SER A 373 -7.93 -34.04 10.05
N THR A 374 -8.51 -32.84 10.13
CA THR A 374 -9.64 -32.60 11.02
C THR A 374 -11.01 -32.72 10.35
N ARG A 375 -11.20 -32.35 9.09
CA ARG A 375 -12.56 -32.17 8.57
C ARG A 375 -12.68 -32.14 7.04
N GLY A 376 -11.60 -32.31 6.27
CA GLY A 376 -11.60 -31.99 4.82
C GLY A 376 -11.93 -33.13 3.86
N ALA A 377 -12.17 -34.33 4.31
CA ALA A 377 -12.47 -35.44 3.42
C ALA A 377 -13.92 -35.93 3.60
N PRO A 378 -14.89 -35.48 2.77
CA PRO A 378 -16.11 -36.22 2.59
C PRO A 378 -15.78 -37.46 1.78
N ASN A 379 -15.94 -38.66 2.38
CA ASN A 379 -16.02 -39.96 1.73
C ASN A 379 -14.92 -40.27 0.68
N GLN A 380 -13.67 -40.40 1.11
CA GLN A 380 -12.74 -41.21 0.34
C GLN A 380 -12.41 -42.45 1.17
N ASN A 381 -12.60 -43.59 0.51
CA ASN A 381 -12.32 -44.93 1.06
C ASN A 381 -11.03 -44.93 1.85
N ALA A 382 -11.12 -45.53 3.02
CA ALA A 382 -10.05 -45.66 4.01
C ALA A 382 -8.87 -46.51 3.49
N GLU A 383 -8.16 -46.01 2.52
CA GLU A 383 -6.75 -46.39 2.32
C GLU A 383 -5.96 -45.53 3.31
N SER A 384 -5.25 -46.20 4.19
CA SER A 384 -4.51 -45.73 5.36
C SER A 384 -3.29 -44.83 4.99
N ARG A 385 -3.51 -43.72 4.26
CA ARG A 385 -2.48 -42.73 3.99
C ARG A 385 -2.44 -41.69 5.09
N THR A 386 -1.24 -41.41 5.60
CA THR A 386 -1.03 -40.31 6.55
C THR A 386 -1.43 -38.97 5.89
N THR A 387 -1.72 -37.96 6.69
CA THR A 387 -2.06 -36.62 6.19
C THR A 387 -0.92 -36.06 5.29
N GLU A 388 0.32 -36.29 5.67
CA GLU A 388 1.51 -35.93 4.90
C GLU A 388 1.50 -36.58 3.52
N GLN A 389 1.28 -37.89 3.42
CA GLN A 389 1.20 -38.60 2.14
C GLN A 389 0.07 -38.09 1.23
N ARG A 390 -1.00 -37.56 1.80
CA ARG A 390 -2.07 -36.90 1.02
C ARG A 390 -1.62 -35.58 0.46
N ILE A 391 -0.92 -34.75 1.25
CA ILE A 391 -0.35 -33.48 0.80
C ILE A 391 0.68 -33.75 -0.30
N ASP A 392 1.60 -34.70 -0.08
CA ASP A 392 2.63 -35.09 -1.07
C ASP A 392 2.00 -35.52 -2.41
N LYS A 393 0.90 -36.23 -2.34
CA LYS A 393 0.17 -36.63 -3.55
C LYS A 393 -0.37 -35.41 -4.30
N LEU A 394 -0.99 -34.43 -3.60
CA LEU A 394 -1.52 -33.21 -4.22
C LEU A 394 -0.41 -32.37 -4.88
N VAL A 395 0.78 -32.36 -4.27
CA VAL A 395 1.97 -31.71 -4.81
C VAL A 395 2.47 -32.49 -6.04
N ALA A 396 2.58 -33.80 -5.97
CA ALA A 396 3.01 -34.66 -7.09
C ALA A 396 2.05 -34.59 -8.28
N ASP A 397 0.75 -34.49 -8.02
CA ASP A 397 -0.28 -34.32 -9.06
C ASP A 397 -0.26 -32.89 -9.68
N GLY A 398 0.55 -31.97 -9.14
CA GLY A 398 0.69 -30.59 -9.60
C GLY A 398 -0.55 -29.70 -9.32
N ARG A 399 -1.50 -30.18 -8.52
CA ARG A 399 -2.72 -29.44 -8.13
C ARG A 399 -2.49 -28.53 -6.92
N LEU A 400 -1.45 -28.82 -6.12
CA LEU A 400 -0.96 -27.98 -5.04
C LEU A 400 0.50 -27.61 -5.34
N VAL A 401 0.79 -26.33 -5.42
CA VAL A 401 2.14 -25.81 -5.70
C VAL A 401 2.56 -24.90 -4.54
N LEU A 402 3.67 -25.25 -3.92
CA LEU A 402 4.26 -24.48 -2.82
C LEU A 402 5.64 -24.02 -3.27
N GLU A 403 5.80 -22.72 -3.48
CA GLU A 403 7.07 -22.23 -4.04
C GLU A 403 7.43 -20.83 -3.49
N PRO A 404 8.73 -20.49 -3.47
CA PRO A 404 9.17 -19.14 -3.21
C PRO A 404 8.65 -18.16 -4.24
N LEU A 405 8.32 -16.95 -3.81
CA LEU A 405 7.81 -15.92 -4.70
C LEU A 405 8.79 -15.57 -5.84
N THR A 406 10.08 -15.80 -5.64
CA THR A 406 11.11 -15.59 -6.68
C THR A 406 10.91 -16.45 -7.93
N TYR A 407 10.30 -17.63 -7.81
CA TYR A 407 10.06 -18.54 -8.94
C TYR A 407 8.84 -18.14 -9.80
N ILE A 408 8.01 -17.24 -9.32
CA ILE A 408 6.86 -16.71 -10.04
C ILE A 408 7.30 -15.68 -11.11
N ARG A 409 8.51 -15.13 -10.97
CA ARG A 409 9.00 -14.09 -11.89
C ARG A 409 9.19 -14.66 -13.31
N GLY A 410 8.66 -13.95 -14.32
CA GLY A 410 8.75 -14.33 -15.74
C GLY A 410 7.66 -15.29 -16.22
N ARG A 411 6.77 -15.76 -15.36
CA ARG A 411 5.65 -16.64 -15.70
C ARG A 411 4.34 -15.86 -15.77
N SER A 412 3.41 -16.26 -16.63
CA SER A 412 1.99 -15.91 -16.54
C SER A 412 1.26 -16.95 -15.72
N ILE A 413 0.27 -16.54 -14.95
CA ILE A 413 -0.44 -17.39 -13.98
C ILE A 413 -1.95 -17.35 -14.32
N PRO A 414 -2.41 -18.13 -15.32
CA PRO A 414 -3.83 -18.23 -15.64
C PRO A 414 -4.52 -19.35 -14.83
N HIS A 415 -5.82 -19.21 -14.64
CA HIS A 415 -6.75 -20.22 -14.06
C HIS A 415 -6.30 -20.84 -12.72
N GLN A 416 -5.66 -20.03 -11.86
CA GLN A 416 -5.17 -20.51 -10.56
C GLN A 416 -5.80 -19.76 -9.40
N PHE A 417 -5.92 -20.45 -8.27
CA PHE A 417 -6.14 -19.79 -6.98
C PHE A 417 -4.75 -19.55 -6.36
N MET A 418 -4.29 -18.31 -6.38
CA MET A 418 -2.96 -17.95 -5.91
C MET A 418 -3.02 -17.23 -4.59
N ILE A 419 -2.22 -17.68 -3.62
CA ILE A 419 -2.02 -17.05 -2.32
C ILE A 419 -0.59 -16.55 -2.22
N VAL A 420 -0.41 -15.30 -1.83
CA VAL A 420 0.88 -14.73 -1.42
C VAL A 420 0.78 -14.44 0.07
N ASP A 421 1.42 -15.28 0.86
CA ASP A 421 1.46 -15.15 2.32
C ASP A 421 2.64 -14.28 2.75
N GLU A 422 2.53 -13.59 3.89
CA GLU A 422 3.50 -12.60 4.42
C GLU A 422 3.78 -11.44 3.44
N ALA A 423 2.75 -10.99 2.73
CA ALA A 423 2.86 -9.98 1.69
C ALA A 423 3.25 -8.57 2.22
N GLN A 424 3.19 -8.31 3.54
CA GLN A 424 3.72 -7.10 4.16
C GLN A 424 5.24 -6.95 4.00
N ASN A 425 5.94 -8.05 3.72
CA ASN A 425 7.37 -8.04 3.45
C ASN A 425 7.74 -7.69 2.00
N LEU A 426 6.76 -7.34 1.18
CA LEU A 426 6.93 -6.94 -0.23
C LEU A 426 6.88 -5.43 -0.38
N THR A 427 7.70 -4.92 -1.28
CA THR A 427 7.62 -3.52 -1.73
C THR A 427 6.39 -3.33 -2.64
N PRO A 428 5.87 -2.09 -2.78
CA PRO A 428 4.82 -1.78 -3.76
C PRO A 428 5.18 -2.20 -5.20
N HIS A 429 6.45 -2.09 -5.58
CA HIS A 429 6.94 -2.51 -6.89
C HIS A 429 6.87 -4.03 -7.09
N GLU A 430 7.15 -4.81 -6.07
CA GLU A 430 7.07 -6.27 -6.13
C GLU A 430 5.62 -6.74 -6.22
N ILE A 431 4.71 -6.17 -5.43
CA ILE A 431 3.28 -6.49 -5.58
C ILE A 431 2.78 -6.10 -6.97
N LYS A 432 3.13 -4.92 -7.49
CA LYS A 432 2.80 -4.54 -8.86
C LYS A 432 3.31 -5.57 -9.87
N THR A 433 4.52 -6.10 -9.66
CA THR A 433 5.10 -7.13 -10.52
C THR A 433 4.31 -8.44 -10.46
N ILE A 434 3.81 -8.84 -9.29
CA ILE A 434 2.98 -10.04 -9.12
C ILE A 434 1.63 -9.84 -9.80
N VAL A 435 0.92 -8.76 -9.46
CA VAL A 435 -0.42 -8.45 -10.00
C VAL A 435 -0.40 -8.38 -11.53
N SER A 436 0.66 -7.81 -12.12
CA SER A 436 0.80 -7.74 -13.58
C SER A 436 1.02 -9.08 -14.29
N ARG A 437 1.22 -10.18 -13.55
CA ARG A 437 1.39 -11.54 -14.06
C ARG A 437 0.18 -12.42 -13.89
N ILE A 438 -0.83 -11.93 -13.17
CA ILE A 438 -2.09 -12.61 -12.99
C ILE A 438 -2.77 -12.69 -14.35
N GLY A 439 -2.98 -13.92 -14.81
CA GLY A 439 -3.66 -14.22 -16.05
C GLY A 439 -5.19 -14.33 -15.87
N GLU A 440 -5.87 -14.51 -17.00
CA GLU A 440 -7.31 -14.70 -17.00
C GLU A 440 -7.74 -15.88 -16.13
N GLY A 441 -8.88 -15.75 -15.46
CA GLY A 441 -9.44 -16.80 -14.62
C GLY A 441 -8.70 -17.04 -13.29
N THR A 442 -7.72 -16.22 -12.93
CA THR A 442 -6.98 -16.37 -11.68
C THR A 442 -7.54 -15.45 -10.58
N LYS A 443 -7.61 -15.97 -9.37
CA LYS A 443 -7.85 -15.23 -8.14
C LYS A 443 -6.53 -15.09 -7.36
N LEU A 444 -6.19 -13.86 -6.98
CA LEU A 444 -5.04 -13.54 -6.15
C LEU A 444 -5.49 -13.18 -4.73
N VAL A 445 -4.87 -13.81 -3.75
CA VAL A 445 -5.08 -13.52 -2.33
C VAL A 445 -3.76 -13.07 -1.73
N LEU A 446 -3.73 -11.89 -1.12
CA LEU A 446 -2.58 -11.39 -0.36
C LEU A 446 -2.91 -11.44 1.13
N THR A 447 -2.11 -12.15 1.92
CA THR A 447 -2.26 -12.22 3.37
C THR A 447 -1.05 -11.60 4.05
N GLY A 448 -1.26 -10.91 5.18
CA GLY A 448 -0.14 -10.30 5.89
C GLY A 448 -0.49 -9.64 7.21
N ASP A 449 0.56 -9.35 7.98
CA ASP A 449 0.52 -8.65 9.27
C ASP A 449 1.44 -7.43 9.22
N ILE A 450 0.86 -6.24 9.15
CA ILE A 450 1.63 -4.98 9.06
C ILE A 450 2.36 -4.60 10.35
N SER A 451 2.12 -5.32 11.45
CA SER A 451 2.88 -5.18 12.69
C SER A 451 4.14 -6.06 12.72
N GLN A 452 4.24 -7.06 11.82
CA GLN A 452 5.33 -8.01 11.73
C GLN A 452 6.04 -7.90 10.36
N ILE A 453 6.82 -6.83 10.20
CA ILE A 453 7.58 -6.58 8.97
C ILE A 453 9.05 -6.92 9.23
N ASP A 454 9.55 -7.95 8.55
CA ASP A 454 10.95 -8.40 8.64
C ASP A 454 11.86 -7.69 7.65
N HIS A 455 11.27 -7.00 6.65
CA HIS A 455 12.04 -6.31 5.62
C HIS A 455 12.68 -5.03 6.18
N PRO A 456 14.02 -4.86 6.14
CA PRO A 456 14.74 -3.79 6.84
C PRO A 456 14.44 -2.36 6.36
N TYR A 457 13.81 -2.21 5.20
CA TYR A 457 13.51 -0.90 4.59
C TYR A 457 12.01 -0.64 4.44
N LEU A 458 11.16 -1.50 5.03
CA LEU A 458 9.71 -1.34 5.00
C LEU A 458 9.18 -1.11 6.42
N ASP A 459 8.08 -0.39 6.51
CA ASP A 459 7.30 -0.17 7.71
C ASP A 459 5.79 -0.34 7.41
N SER A 460 4.94 -0.17 8.43
CA SER A 460 3.48 -0.32 8.30
C SER A 460 2.88 0.59 7.22
N SER A 461 3.50 1.75 6.96
CA SER A 461 3.02 2.74 5.99
C SER A 461 3.56 2.51 4.58
N SER A 462 4.76 1.93 4.43
CA SER A 462 5.50 1.88 3.16
C SER A 462 5.55 0.50 2.51
N ASN A 463 4.98 -0.52 3.16
CA ASN A 463 4.93 -1.85 2.60
C ASN A 463 3.92 -1.96 1.45
N GLY A 464 4.17 -2.92 0.56
CA GLY A 464 3.36 -3.10 -0.63
C GLY A 464 1.93 -3.54 -0.36
N LEU A 465 1.68 -4.27 0.75
CA LEU A 465 0.34 -4.73 1.10
C LEU A 465 -0.56 -3.57 1.50
N SER A 466 -0.12 -2.70 2.44
CA SER A 466 -0.84 -1.48 2.83
C SER A 466 -1.08 -0.56 1.63
N TYR A 467 -0.05 -0.37 0.80
CA TYR A 467 -0.16 0.42 -0.42
C TYR A 467 -1.20 -0.13 -1.40
N THR A 468 -1.25 -1.46 -1.56
CA THR A 468 -2.23 -2.10 -2.45
C THR A 468 -3.66 -1.94 -1.95
N VAL A 469 -3.87 -2.08 -0.64
CA VAL A 469 -5.19 -1.87 -0.02
C VAL A 469 -5.73 -0.48 -0.35
N GLU A 470 -4.95 0.56 -0.14
CA GLU A 470 -5.41 1.94 -0.38
C GLU A 470 -5.53 2.29 -1.87
N LYS A 471 -4.59 1.85 -2.71
CA LYS A 471 -4.59 2.21 -4.14
C LYS A 471 -5.58 1.44 -4.98
N MET A 472 -5.97 0.26 -4.55
CA MET A 472 -6.95 -0.56 -5.27
C MET A 472 -8.34 -0.56 -4.61
N ARG A 473 -8.51 0.21 -3.55
CA ARG A 473 -9.80 0.45 -2.92
C ARG A 473 -10.83 0.97 -3.93
N GLY A 474 -12.05 0.47 -3.86
CA GLY A 474 -13.17 0.91 -4.70
C GLY A 474 -13.20 0.29 -6.10
N LEU A 475 -12.23 -0.56 -6.46
CA LEU A 475 -12.32 -1.35 -7.68
C LEU A 475 -13.22 -2.56 -7.46
N GLY A 476 -14.21 -2.76 -8.32
CA GLY A 476 -15.23 -3.80 -8.15
C GLY A 476 -14.72 -5.24 -8.09
N ILE A 477 -13.54 -5.49 -8.67
CA ILE A 477 -12.87 -6.79 -8.64
C ILE A 477 -11.95 -6.99 -7.43
N VAL A 478 -11.92 -6.03 -6.48
CA VAL A 478 -11.04 -6.04 -5.32
C VAL A 478 -11.86 -6.07 -4.04
N GLY A 479 -11.49 -6.94 -3.12
CA GLY A 479 -12.04 -7.01 -1.77
C GLY A 479 -10.93 -6.93 -0.72
N HIS A 480 -11.24 -6.31 0.40
CA HIS A 480 -10.31 -6.17 1.52
C HIS A 480 -11.02 -6.43 2.86
N ILE A 481 -10.33 -7.13 3.77
CA ILE A 481 -10.77 -7.27 5.17
C ILE A 481 -9.58 -7.20 6.11
N MET A 482 -9.73 -6.36 7.15
CA MET A 482 -8.87 -6.35 8.31
C MET A 482 -9.46 -7.23 9.42
N LEU A 483 -8.76 -8.30 9.77
CA LEU A 483 -9.11 -9.24 10.82
C LEU A 483 -8.50 -8.76 12.14
N GLN A 484 -9.31 -8.26 13.05
CA GLN A 484 -8.83 -7.67 14.32
C GLN A 484 -8.77 -8.68 15.44
N LYS A 485 -9.72 -9.64 15.48
CA LYS A 485 -9.83 -10.59 16.58
C LYS A 485 -8.91 -11.79 16.40
N SER A 486 -7.97 -11.96 17.33
CA SER A 486 -7.13 -13.17 17.39
C SER A 486 -7.93 -14.34 18.00
N GLU A 487 -7.84 -15.50 17.36
CA GLU A 487 -8.45 -16.77 17.81
C GLU A 487 -7.41 -17.67 18.52
N ARG A 488 -6.33 -17.08 19.00
CA ARG A 488 -5.29 -17.78 19.76
C ARG A 488 -5.74 -18.12 21.19
N SER A 489 -4.95 -18.95 21.87
CA SER A 489 -5.15 -19.21 23.29
C SER A 489 -5.03 -17.93 24.12
N THR A 490 -5.67 -17.88 25.26
CA THR A 490 -5.63 -16.74 26.21
C THR A 490 -4.18 -16.32 26.52
N LEU A 491 -3.27 -17.29 26.66
CA LEU A 491 -1.85 -17.03 26.92
C LEU A 491 -1.18 -16.30 25.74
N ALA A 492 -1.44 -16.74 24.51
CA ALA A 492 -0.84 -16.11 23.31
C ALA A 492 -1.41 -14.72 23.05
N SER A 493 -2.68 -14.46 23.37
CA SER A 493 -3.28 -13.13 23.29
C SER A 493 -2.68 -12.19 24.35
N LEU A 494 -2.54 -12.64 25.58
CA LEU A 494 -1.90 -11.85 26.64
C LEU A 494 -0.42 -11.57 26.37
N ALA A 495 0.30 -12.53 25.77
CA ALA A 495 1.69 -12.31 25.40
C ALA A 495 1.83 -11.24 24.29
N ALA A 496 0.95 -11.25 23.29
CA ALA A 496 0.94 -10.26 22.22
C ALA A 496 0.55 -8.84 22.69
N GLU A 497 -0.17 -8.74 23.81
CA GLU A 497 -0.59 -7.46 24.41
C GLU A 497 0.45 -6.87 25.36
N ARG A 498 1.30 -7.71 25.99
CA ARG A 498 2.15 -7.31 27.11
C ARG A 498 3.66 -7.43 26.86
N LEU A 499 4.06 -8.13 25.82
CA LEU A 499 5.46 -8.32 25.40
C LEU A 499 5.74 -7.65 24.05
#